data_312a4faab1f5ba0338c9f11ae80124e4
#
_entry.id   312a4faab1f5ba0338c9f11ae80124e4
#
_cell.length_a   1.000
_cell.length_b   1.000
_cell.length_c   1.000
_cell.angle_alpha   90.00
_cell.angle_beta   90.00
_cell.angle_gamma   90.00
#
_symmetry.space_group_name_H-M   'P 1'
#
loop_
_entity.id
_entity.type
_entity.pdbx_description
1 polymer ?
#
loop_
_entity_poly.entity_id
_entity_poly.type
_entity_poly.pdbx_seq_one_letter_code
_entity_poly.pdbx_strand_id
1 'polypeptide(L)'
;IVSPENKILSLGYNGMPIGCNDDDMPWEREGDPLETKYMYVCHAELNAILNSAHSNLKGARVYVTLFPCNECAKAIIQSGIKEIIYYSDKYHDEPLSVASRRLFNMTGVKYRAYHPTGRELTLDV
;
A
#
# COMPACT_ATOMS: atom_id res chain seq x y z
N ILE A 1 -8.64 1.39 0.08
CA ILE A 1 -9.26 0.09 0.39
C ILE A 1 -10.73 0.17 0.03
N VAL A 2 -11.21 -0.83 -0.69
CA VAL A 2 -12.58 -0.88 -1.21
C VAL A 2 -13.23 -2.18 -0.78
N SER A 3 -14.48 -2.09 -0.31
CA SER A 3 -15.24 -3.26 0.12
C SER A 3 -15.65 -4.16 -1.06
N PRO A 4 -16.09 -5.41 -0.80
CA PRO A 4 -16.66 -6.24 -1.86
C PRO A 4 -17.84 -5.58 -2.58
N GLU A 5 -18.56 -4.67 -1.91
CA GLU A 5 -19.70 -3.94 -2.47
C GLU A 5 -19.28 -2.63 -3.16
N ASN A 6 -17.98 -2.43 -3.41
CA ASN A 6 -17.43 -1.24 -4.09
C ASN A 6 -17.54 0.06 -3.30
N LYS A 7 -17.56 -0.02 -1.98
CA LYS A 7 -17.50 1.18 -1.13
C LYS A 7 -16.09 1.44 -0.68
N ILE A 8 -15.67 2.69 -0.71
CA ILE A 8 -14.36 3.09 -0.20
C ILE A 8 -14.40 3.00 1.33
N LEU A 9 -13.53 2.16 1.89
CA LEU A 9 -13.44 1.95 3.33
C LEU A 9 -12.34 2.80 3.97
N SER A 10 -11.26 3.06 3.25
CA SER A 10 -10.13 3.80 3.78
C SER A 10 -9.23 4.30 2.67
N LEU A 11 -8.48 5.36 2.98
CA LEU A 11 -7.43 5.93 2.14
C LEU A 11 -6.15 6.02 2.96
N GLY A 12 -5.01 5.98 2.30
CA GLY A 12 -3.71 6.13 2.95
C GLY A 12 -2.70 6.79 2.03
N TYR A 13 -1.79 7.52 2.65
CA TYR A 13 -0.66 8.17 2.00
C TYR A 13 0.61 7.79 2.74
N ASN A 14 1.76 7.86 2.05
CA ASN A 14 3.05 7.76 2.73
C ASN A 14 3.21 8.94 3.69
N GLY A 15 3.65 8.67 4.89
CA GLY A 15 3.83 9.72 5.88
C GLY A 15 4.63 9.26 7.08
N MET A 16 5.15 10.21 7.82
CA MET A 16 5.87 9.90 9.06
C MET A 16 4.88 9.53 10.17
N PRO A 17 5.32 8.80 11.19
CA PRO A 17 4.46 8.45 12.31
C PRO A 17 3.85 9.67 12.99
N ILE A 18 2.67 9.48 13.58
CA ILE A 18 1.99 10.54 14.34
C ILE A 18 2.92 11.09 15.43
N GLY A 19 3.01 12.41 15.50
CA GLY A 19 3.89 13.08 16.47
C GLY A 19 5.26 13.45 15.90
N CYS A 20 5.63 12.93 14.75
CA CYS A 20 6.87 13.33 14.06
C CYS A 20 6.58 14.52 13.16
N ASN A 21 7.37 15.59 13.34
CA ASN A 21 7.30 16.75 12.46
C ASN A 21 8.06 16.42 11.17
N ASP A 22 7.40 16.56 10.02
CA ASP A 22 8.01 16.25 8.73
C ASP A 22 9.32 17.04 8.48
N ASP A 23 9.40 18.27 8.98
CA ASP A 23 10.59 19.11 8.81
C ASP A 23 11.80 18.62 9.61
N ASP A 24 11.56 17.81 10.66
CA ASP A 24 12.61 17.27 11.52
C ASP A 24 13.01 15.84 11.13
N MET A 25 12.33 15.24 10.15
CA MET A 25 12.55 13.86 9.75
C MET A 25 13.35 13.76 8.45
N PRO A 26 14.19 12.73 8.31
CA PRO A 26 14.91 12.52 7.06
C PRO A 26 13.99 12.03 5.94
N TRP A 27 14.10 12.65 4.77
CA TRP A 27 13.37 12.24 3.57
C TRP A 27 14.31 11.73 2.48
N GLU A 28 15.60 11.65 2.79
CA GLU A 28 16.63 11.21 1.85
C GLU A 28 16.45 9.74 1.50
N ARG A 29 16.84 9.39 0.29
CA ARG A 29 16.81 8.00 -0.21
C ARG A 29 18.14 7.29 -0.04
N GLU A 30 19.23 8.05 0.06
CA GLU A 30 20.58 7.53 0.15
C GLU A 30 21.31 8.17 1.32
N GLY A 31 22.27 7.42 1.88
CA GLY A 31 23.07 7.87 3.00
C GLY A 31 23.08 6.88 4.14
N ASP A 32 23.47 7.37 5.31
CA ASP A 32 23.41 6.57 6.54
C ASP A 32 21.97 6.07 6.74
N PRO A 33 21.77 4.76 7.05
CA PRO A 33 20.42 4.22 7.25
C PRO A 33 19.54 5.02 8.21
N LEU A 34 20.11 5.57 9.28
CA LEU A 34 19.34 6.36 10.24
C LEU A 34 18.99 7.75 9.72
N GLU A 35 19.63 8.19 8.62
CA GLU A 35 19.39 9.49 7.99
C GLU A 35 18.61 9.37 6.69
N THR A 36 17.96 8.23 6.46
CA THR A 36 17.08 8.01 5.32
C THR A 36 15.65 7.82 5.79
N LYS A 37 14.69 8.08 4.90
CA LYS A 37 13.27 7.95 5.22
C LYS A 37 12.83 6.50 5.49
N TYR A 38 13.58 5.52 5.00
CA TYR A 38 13.13 4.12 5.02
C TYR A 38 13.00 3.51 6.40
N MET A 39 13.70 4.07 7.38
CA MET A 39 13.59 3.59 8.77
C MET A 39 12.36 4.16 9.48
N TYR A 40 11.72 5.19 8.93
CA TYR A 40 10.71 5.97 9.66
C TYR A 40 9.38 6.09 8.93
N VAL A 41 9.39 6.18 7.61
CA VAL A 41 8.17 6.43 6.84
C VAL A 41 7.18 5.26 6.95
N CYS A 42 5.92 5.58 7.21
CA CYS A 42 4.85 4.60 7.11
C CYS A 42 4.31 4.61 5.68
N HIS A 43 4.27 3.42 5.07
CA HIS A 43 3.75 3.30 3.71
C HIS A 43 2.24 3.53 3.66
N ALA A 44 1.75 3.94 2.51
CA ALA A 44 0.34 4.24 2.31
C ALA A 44 -0.58 3.06 2.66
N GLU A 45 -0.17 1.83 2.34
CA GLU A 45 -0.95 0.62 2.62
C GLU A 45 -1.14 0.43 4.13
N LEU A 46 -0.07 0.57 4.89
CA LEU A 46 -0.13 0.46 6.34
C LEU A 46 -1.03 1.54 6.93
N ASN A 47 -0.88 2.79 6.47
CA ASN A 47 -1.69 3.89 6.94
C ASN A 47 -3.17 3.68 6.61
N ALA A 48 -3.49 3.18 5.41
CA ALA A 48 -4.87 2.89 5.03
C ALA A 48 -5.50 1.83 5.95
N ILE A 49 -4.74 0.78 6.28
CA ILE A 49 -5.22 -0.29 7.17
C ILE A 49 -5.46 0.26 8.58
N LEU A 50 -4.48 0.95 9.13
CA LEU A 50 -4.55 1.43 10.52
C LEU A 50 -5.53 2.57 10.71
N ASN A 51 -5.73 3.40 9.69
CA ASN A 51 -6.64 4.55 9.75
C ASN A 51 -8.08 4.21 9.38
N SER A 52 -8.36 2.96 9.01
CA SER A 52 -9.73 2.56 8.67
C SER A 52 -10.65 2.70 9.88
N ALA A 53 -11.79 3.33 9.67
CA ALA A 53 -12.87 3.37 10.67
C ALA A 53 -13.64 2.05 10.75
N HIS A 54 -13.39 1.15 9.79
CA HIS A 54 -14.06 -0.15 9.73
C HIS A 54 -13.22 -1.20 10.43
N SER A 55 -13.82 -1.94 11.35
CA SER A 55 -13.14 -3.00 12.10
C SER A 55 -12.88 -4.25 11.27
N ASN A 56 -13.54 -4.38 10.12
CA ASN A 56 -13.46 -5.58 9.29
C ASN A 56 -13.14 -5.21 7.84
N LEU A 57 -11.92 -5.52 7.41
CA LEU A 57 -11.47 -5.37 6.03
C LEU A 57 -11.50 -6.69 5.27
N LYS A 58 -12.05 -7.74 5.86
CA LYS A 58 -12.08 -9.07 5.27
C LYS A 58 -12.80 -9.06 3.92
N GLY A 59 -12.13 -9.64 2.91
CA GLY A 59 -12.69 -9.71 1.56
C GLY A 59 -12.53 -8.44 0.73
N ALA A 60 -11.97 -7.37 1.32
CA ALA A 60 -11.76 -6.11 0.62
C ALA A 60 -10.68 -6.20 -0.44
N ARG A 61 -10.63 -5.19 -1.31
CA ARG A 61 -9.57 -4.96 -2.29
C ARG A 61 -8.78 -3.73 -1.90
N VAL A 62 -7.48 -3.73 -2.20
CA VAL A 62 -6.63 -2.55 -2.04
C VAL A 62 -6.06 -2.13 -3.39
N TYR A 63 -6.20 -0.85 -3.71
CA TYR A 63 -5.61 -0.24 -4.90
C TYR A 63 -4.35 0.49 -4.47
N VAL A 64 -3.23 0.15 -5.09
CA VAL A 64 -1.92 0.72 -4.75
C VAL A 64 -1.22 1.24 -6.00
N THR A 65 -0.42 2.28 -5.82
CA THR A 65 0.38 2.81 -6.93
C THR A 65 1.57 1.91 -7.22
N LEU A 66 2.22 1.40 -6.19
CA LEU A 66 3.38 0.52 -6.30
C LEU A 66 3.09 -0.81 -5.61
N PHE A 67 3.52 -1.91 -6.23
CA PHE A 67 3.35 -3.24 -5.64
C PHE A 67 3.88 -3.26 -4.20
N PRO A 68 3.13 -3.83 -3.25
CA PRO A 68 3.48 -3.74 -1.83
C PRO A 68 4.81 -4.40 -1.49
N CYS A 69 5.56 -3.80 -0.57
CA CYS A 69 6.72 -4.45 0.02
C CYS A 69 6.29 -5.59 0.95
N ASN A 70 7.25 -6.39 1.39
CA ASN A 70 6.96 -7.55 2.22
C ASN A 70 6.32 -7.19 3.56
N GLU A 71 6.68 -6.06 4.16
CA GLU A 71 6.07 -5.63 5.43
C GLU A 71 4.60 -5.26 5.24
N CYS A 72 4.29 -4.50 4.18
CA CYS A 72 2.91 -4.16 3.86
C CYS A 72 2.12 -5.40 3.43
N ALA A 73 2.76 -6.34 2.73
CA ALA A 73 2.12 -7.61 2.36
C ALA A 73 1.62 -8.37 3.58
N LYS A 74 2.43 -8.44 4.63
CA LYS A 74 2.02 -9.09 5.88
C LYS A 74 0.81 -8.40 6.50
N ALA A 75 0.82 -7.08 6.56
CA ALA A 75 -0.31 -6.30 7.11
C ALA A 75 -1.59 -6.50 6.28
N ILE A 76 -1.47 -6.52 4.96
CA ILE A 76 -2.60 -6.76 4.05
C ILE A 76 -3.21 -8.14 4.30
N ILE A 77 -2.37 -9.17 4.39
CA ILE A 77 -2.82 -10.54 4.65
C ILE A 77 -3.53 -10.63 5.99
N GLN A 78 -2.93 -10.09 7.04
CA GLN A 78 -3.48 -10.17 8.39
C GLN A 78 -4.77 -9.38 8.56
N SER A 79 -4.99 -8.35 7.75
CA SER A 79 -6.26 -7.59 7.76
C SER A 79 -7.40 -8.29 7.04
N GLY A 80 -7.11 -9.36 6.30
CA GLY A 80 -8.11 -10.12 5.56
C GLY A 80 -8.43 -9.59 4.18
N ILE A 81 -7.69 -8.64 3.68
CA ILE A 81 -7.81 -8.14 2.30
C ILE A 81 -7.52 -9.30 1.33
N LYS A 82 -8.32 -9.43 0.28
CA LYS A 82 -8.29 -10.58 -0.62
C LYS A 82 -7.68 -10.30 -1.98
N GLU A 83 -7.61 -9.04 -2.39
CA GLU A 83 -7.10 -8.71 -3.72
C GLU A 83 -6.34 -7.40 -3.68
N ILE A 84 -5.26 -7.36 -4.46
CA ILE A 84 -4.42 -6.18 -4.65
C ILE A 84 -4.46 -5.80 -6.12
N ILE A 85 -4.76 -4.54 -6.41
CA ILE A 85 -4.70 -3.98 -7.76
C ILE A 85 -3.58 -2.94 -7.74
N TYR A 86 -2.51 -3.20 -8.48
CA TYR A 86 -1.33 -2.34 -8.49
C TYR A 86 -1.17 -1.63 -9.83
N TYR A 87 -0.68 -0.39 -9.78
CA TYR A 87 -0.37 0.37 -10.98
C TYR A 87 1.00 0.02 -11.54
N SER A 88 2.02 -0.08 -10.68
CA SER A 88 3.40 -0.35 -11.08
C SER A 88 4.01 -1.48 -10.26
N ASP A 89 4.77 -2.35 -10.92
CA ASP A 89 5.57 -3.41 -10.30
C ASP A 89 7.03 -3.29 -10.78
N LYS A 90 7.52 -2.06 -10.85
CA LYS A 90 8.85 -1.76 -11.41
C LYS A 90 10.01 -2.41 -10.65
N TYR A 91 9.78 -2.82 -9.40
CA TYR A 91 10.79 -3.48 -8.57
C TYR A 91 10.56 -4.98 -8.43
N HIS A 92 9.86 -5.60 -9.40
CA HIS A 92 9.42 -6.99 -9.31
C HIS A 92 10.54 -8.01 -9.07
N ASP A 93 11.77 -7.71 -9.49
CA ASP A 93 12.92 -8.59 -9.29
C ASP A 93 13.61 -8.41 -7.93
N GLU A 94 13.27 -7.38 -7.20
CA GLU A 94 13.90 -7.13 -5.91
C GLU A 94 13.37 -8.08 -4.83
N PRO A 95 14.23 -8.46 -3.85
CA PRO A 95 13.86 -9.44 -2.81
C PRO A 95 12.57 -9.11 -2.08
N LEU A 96 12.32 -7.84 -1.77
CA LEU A 96 11.10 -7.45 -1.05
C LEU A 96 9.83 -7.75 -1.86
N SER A 97 9.86 -7.48 -3.17
CA SER A 97 8.71 -7.77 -4.05
C SER A 97 8.54 -9.26 -4.29
N VAL A 98 9.64 -9.99 -4.43
CA VAL A 98 9.60 -11.46 -4.55
C VAL A 98 8.98 -12.08 -3.30
N ALA A 99 9.40 -11.63 -2.12
CA ALA A 99 8.85 -12.11 -0.85
C ALA A 99 7.35 -11.81 -0.73
N SER A 100 6.92 -10.63 -1.15
CA SER A 100 5.50 -10.27 -1.16
C SER A 100 4.67 -11.24 -2.01
N ARG A 101 5.13 -11.52 -3.23
CA ARG A 101 4.43 -12.47 -4.11
C ARG A 101 4.37 -13.87 -3.52
N ARG A 102 5.46 -14.32 -2.91
CA ARG A 102 5.46 -15.62 -2.21
C ARG A 102 4.42 -15.68 -1.10
N LEU A 103 4.35 -14.61 -0.31
CA LEU A 103 3.36 -14.52 0.77
C LEU A 103 1.93 -14.53 0.21
N PHE A 104 1.66 -13.74 -0.82
CA PHE A 104 0.33 -13.70 -1.42
C PHE A 104 -0.05 -15.03 -2.05
N ASN A 105 0.88 -15.67 -2.77
CA ASN A 105 0.63 -16.97 -3.38
C ASN A 105 0.32 -18.05 -2.34
N MET A 106 1.03 -18.04 -1.22
CA MET A 106 0.81 -19.01 -0.14
C MET A 106 -0.51 -18.80 0.58
N THR A 107 -0.98 -17.57 0.66
CA THR A 107 -2.17 -17.21 1.45
C THR A 107 -3.43 -17.05 0.62
N GLY A 108 -3.31 -17.17 -0.70
CA GLY A 108 -4.45 -17.04 -1.60
C GLY A 108 -4.91 -15.61 -1.85
N VAL A 109 -4.10 -14.62 -1.50
CA VAL A 109 -4.39 -13.22 -1.85
C VAL A 109 -4.05 -13.02 -3.32
N LYS A 110 -5.03 -12.55 -4.09
CA LYS A 110 -4.86 -12.31 -5.52
C LYS A 110 -4.25 -10.94 -5.77
N TYR A 111 -3.49 -10.82 -6.84
CA TYR A 111 -2.93 -9.54 -7.25
C TYR A 111 -2.97 -9.43 -8.78
N ARG A 112 -3.27 -8.24 -9.27
CA ARG A 112 -3.32 -7.97 -10.69
C ARG A 112 -2.94 -6.53 -10.99
N ALA A 113 -2.44 -6.30 -12.21
CA ALA A 113 -2.14 -4.96 -12.67
C ALA A 113 -3.42 -4.19 -12.97
N TYR A 114 -3.43 -2.91 -12.65
CA TYR A 114 -4.50 -2.02 -13.04
C TYR A 114 -4.38 -1.71 -14.55
N HIS A 115 -5.49 -1.84 -15.25
CA HIS A 115 -5.57 -1.53 -16.67
C HIS A 115 -6.45 -0.28 -16.85
N PRO A 116 -5.84 0.89 -17.15
CA PRO A 116 -6.60 2.10 -17.40
C PRO A 116 -7.56 1.91 -18.57
N THR A 117 -8.78 2.43 -18.44
CA THR A 117 -9.80 2.32 -19.49
C THR A 117 -9.61 3.35 -20.59
N GLY A 118 -8.68 4.27 -20.42
CA GLY A 118 -8.47 5.39 -21.35
C GLY A 118 -9.51 6.50 -21.22
N ARG A 119 -10.35 6.44 -20.18
CA ARG A 119 -11.34 7.49 -19.93
C ARG A 119 -10.68 8.74 -19.42
N GLU A 120 -11.13 9.87 -19.93
CA GLU A 120 -10.78 11.17 -19.40
C GLU A 120 -11.96 11.71 -18.62
N LEU A 121 -11.66 12.31 -17.47
CA LEU A 121 -12.65 12.99 -16.67
C LEU A 121 -12.36 14.49 -16.73
N THR A 122 -13.26 15.24 -17.36
CA THR A 122 -13.18 16.69 -17.39
C THR A 122 -14.17 17.25 -16.38
N LEU A 123 -13.65 18.03 -15.44
CA LEU A 123 -14.47 18.68 -14.43
C LEU A 123 -14.67 20.14 -14.81
N ASP A 124 -15.92 20.51 -15.07
CA ASP A 124 -16.31 21.91 -15.25
C ASP A 124 -16.63 22.52 -13.89
N VAL A 125 -15.88 23.54 -13.54
CA VAL A 125 -16.05 24.25 -12.27
C VAL A 125 -16.65 25.62 -12.53
#